data_db653034b61cf2c8a832432f56d141f4
#
_entry.id   db653034b61cf2c8a832432f56d141f4
#
_cell.length_a   1.000
_cell.length_b   1.000
_cell.length_c   1.000
_cell.angle_alpha   90.00
_cell.angle_beta   90.00
_cell.angle_gamma   90.00
#
_symmetry.space_group_name_H-M   'P 1'
#
loop_
_entity.id
_entity.type
_entity.pdbx_description
1 polymer ?
#
loop_
_entity_poly.entity_id
_entity_poly.type
_entity_poly.pdbx_seq_one_letter_code
_entity_poly.pdbx_strand_id
1 'polypeptide(L)'
;MRRLTKASAMLMSAALFGSASAIAQDEVEASVGADLVSGYEWRGQDLGGFSVQPSITVGYKGLSLGAWGSVGLDKEDNKEFDLTLGYSTGGFSASVTDYWSLPYQAEGKYFQYEAHKTIHVFEAQVGYDFGPVAVNWYTNFAGADGSNDDGDRAYSSYINIAAPFKLGGLDWKAEIGATPWATTFYTDANGFAVCNFGVTASKDIKVTDSFTLPAFAKLSFNPASESTYFVFGLSF
;
A
#
# COMPACT_ATOMS: atom_id res chain seq x y z
N MET A 1 -8.27 11.89 -34.48
CA MET A 1 -7.21 12.15 -33.50
C MET A 1 -7.85 12.15 -32.12
N ARG A 2 -7.85 11.03 -31.42
CA ARG A 2 -8.35 10.92 -30.03
C ARG A 2 -7.33 11.57 -29.09
N ARG A 3 -7.75 12.57 -28.34
CA ARG A 3 -6.94 13.17 -27.28
C ARG A 3 -6.83 12.14 -26.15
N LEU A 4 -5.64 11.61 -25.94
CA LEU A 4 -5.28 10.91 -24.72
C LEU A 4 -5.36 11.92 -23.56
N THR A 5 -6.36 11.78 -22.73
CA THR A 5 -6.47 12.50 -21.45
C THR A 5 -5.31 12.07 -20.57
N LYS A 6 -4.56 13.06 -20.09
CA LYS A 6 -3.44 12.86 -19.15
C LYS A 6 -3.99 12.25 -17.87
N ALA A 7 -3.79 10.95 -17.68
CA ALA A 7 -3.90 10.33 -16.39
C ALA A 7 -2.69 10.82 -15.57
N SER A 8 -2.93 11.59 -14.53
CA SER A 8 -1.91 11.91 -13.54
C SER A 8 -1.54 10.61 -12.85
N ALA A 9 -0.30 10.16 -13.02
CA ALA A 9 0.24 9.03 -12.28
C ALA A 9 0.26 9.44 -10.78
N MET A 10 -0.69 8.90 -10.01
CA MET A 10 -0.69 9.04 -8.56
C MET A 10 0.24 8.01 -7.97
N LEU A 11 1.10 8.49 -7.10
CA LEU A 11 2.00 7.71 -6.26
C LEU A 11 1.28 6.51 -5.61
N MET A 12 1.58 5.34 -6.11
CA MET A 12 1.15 4.07 -5.52
C MET A 12 2.30 3.45 -4.73
N SER A 13 2.59 3.99 -3.56
CA SER A 13 3.24 3.19 -2.52
C SER A 13 2.17 2.75 -1.53
N ALA A 14 1.85 1.47 -1.52
CA ALA A 14 1.05 0.75 -0.52
C ALA A 14 -0.37 1.31 -0.21
N ALA A 15 -1.02 1.96 -1.15
CA ALA A 15 -2.44 2.25 -1.06
C ALA A 15 -3.04 2.23 -2.46
N LEU A 16 -3.43 1.06 -2.93
CA LEU A 16 -4.11 0.86 -4.22
C LEU A 16 -5.40 1.72 -4.38
N PHE A 17 -5.77 2.52 -3.38
CA PHE A 17 -6.97 3.35 -3.37
C PHE A 17 -6.77 4.73 -2.70
N GLY A 18 -5.57 5.33 -2.79
CA GLY A 18 -5.38 6.73 -2.45
C GLY A 18 -5.96 7.61 -3.56
N SER A 19 -7.17 8.18 -3.33
CA SER A 19 -7.81 9.20 -4.17
C SER A 19 -7.96 8.86 -5.67
N ALA A 20 -8.48 7.66 -5.99
CA ALA A 20 -9.23 7.53 -7.22
C ALA A 20 -10.41 8.48 -7.10
N SER A 21 -10.37 9.62 -7.77
CA SER A 21 -11.55 10.45 -7.97
C SER A 21 -12.67 9.51 -8.39
N ALA A 22 -13.72 9.42 -7.60
CA ALA A 22 -14.87 8.57 -7.89
C ALA A 22 -15.48 9.08 -9.20
N ILE A 23 -14.94 8.63 -10.31
CA ILE A 23 -15.50 8.88 -11.63
C ILE A 23 -16.46 7.72 -11.82
N ALA A 24 -17.75 8.02 -11.68
CA ALA A 24 -18.81 7.16 -12.18
C ALA A 24 -18.72 7.17 -13.73
N GLN A 25 -17.74 6.43 -14.25
CA GLN A 25 -17.59 6.28 -15.70
C GLN A 25 -18.36 5.03 -16.15
N ASP A 26 -19.11 5.17 -17.22
CA ASP A 26 -19.83 4.08 -17.86
C ASP A 26 -18.90 3.20 -18.75
N GLU A 27 -17.59 3.42 -18.69
CA GLU A 27 -16.57 2.69 -19.45
C GLU A 27 -15.63 1.92 -18.51
N VAL A 28 -15.14 0.79 -19.00
CA VAL A 28 -14.09 0.00 -18.31
C VAL A 28 -12.77 0.75 -18.45
N GLU A 29 -12.10 0.96 -17.34
CA GLU A 29 -10.76 1.54 -17.28
C GLU A 29 -9.73 0.46 -16.94
N ALA A 30 -8.55 0.53 -17.54
CA ALA A 30 -7.43 -0.32 -17.21
C ALA A 30 -6.16 0.53 -17.09
N SER A 31 -5.35 0.24 -16.08
CA SER A 31 -4.04 0.85 -15.87
C SER A 31 -2.98 -0.22 -15.65
N VAL A 32 -1.77 0.07 -16.09
CA VAL A 32 -0.56 -0.73 -15.85
C VAL A 32 0.52 0.23 -15.43
N GLY A 33 1.31 -0.15 -14.43
CA GLY A 33 2.42 0.65 -13.93
C GLY A 33 3.50 -0.21 -13.32
N ALA A 34 4.62 0.42 -12.99
CA ALA A 34 5.68 -0.19 -12.21
C ALA A 34 6.42 0.89 -11.44
N ASP A 35 6.70 0.64 -10.16
CA ASP A 35 7.58 1.48 -9.37
C ASP A 35 8.96 0.84 -9.25
N LEU A 36 10.01 1.67 -9.34
CA LEU A 36 11.37 1.33 -8.92
C LEU A 36 11.61 2.02 -7.59
N VAL A 37 11.85 1.27 -6.53
CA VAL A 37 12.02 1.83 -5.18
C VAL A 37 13.35 1.40 -4.56
N SER A 38 13.97 2.31 -3.80
CA SER A 38 15.24 2.06 -3.10
C SER A 38 15.10 1.14 -1.89
N GLY A 39 13.89 0.91 -1.42
CA GLY A 39 13.53 0.03 -0.32
C GLY A 39 12.04 -0.17 -0.28
N TYR A 40 11.60 -1.32 0.21
CA TYR A 40 10.18 -1.63 0.39
C TYR A 40 9.80 -1.43 1.86
N GLU A 41 9.30 -0.24 2.18
CA GLU A 41 8.75 0.10 3.49
C GLU A 41 7.22 0.13 3.43
N TRP A 42 6.57 -0.58 4.35
CA TRP A 42 5.13 -0.67 4.43
C TRP A 42 4.65 -0.55 5.88
N ARG A 43 3.81 0.46 6.15
CA ARG A 43 3.21 0.72 7.48
C ARG A 43 4.24 0.79 8.63
N GLY A 44 5.42 1.37 8.37
CA GLY A 44 6.51 1.46 9.34
C GLY A 44 7.34 0.18 9.50
N GLN A 45 7.24 -0.76 8.56
CA GLN A 45 8.02 -2.00 8.53
C GLN A 45 8.93 -2.02 7.31
N ASP A 46 10.13 -2.58 7.46
CA ASP A 46 11.06 -2.88 6.37
C ASP A 46 10.71 -4.27 5.80
N LEU A 47 10.27 -4.32 4.55
CA LEU A 47 9.90 -5.56 3.85
C LEU A 47 10.90 -5.94 2.77
N GLY A 48 11.92 -5.11 2.51
CA GLY A 48 12.98 -5.44 1.56
C GLY A 48 13.74 -4.24 1.01
N GLY A 49 14.80 -4.54 0.28
CA GLY A 49 15.68 -3.58 -0.34
C GLY A 49 15.15 -3.02 -1.67
N PHE A 50 16.08 -2.71 -2.57
CA PHE A 50 15.75 -2.18 -3.89
C PHE A 50 14.88 -3.16 -4.67
N SER A 51 13.70 -2.71 -5.11
CA SER A 51 12.72 -3.57 -5.76
C SER A 51 12.02 -2.93 -6.95
N VAL A 52 11.49 -3.80 -7.83
CA VAL A 52 10.57 -3.46 -8.91
C VAL A 52 9.17 -3.89 -8.47
N GLN A 53 8.21 -2.96 -8.52
CA GLN A 53 6.86 -3.16 -8.02
C GLN A 53 5.82 -2.94 -9.14
N PRO A 54 5.56 -3.96 -9.99
CA PRO A 54 4.58 -3.86 -11.08
C PRO A 54 3.16 -3.89 -10.55
N SER A 55 2.25 -3.24 -11.26
CA SER A 55 0.83 -3.23 -10.97
C SER A 55 -0.02 -3.24 -12.24
N ILE A 56 -1.21 -3.82 -12.11
CA ILE A 56 -2.29 -3.74 -13.10
C ILE A 56 -3.61 -3.58 -12.37
N THR A 57 -4.47 -2.71 -12.86
CA THR A 57 -5.81 -2.52 -12.30
C THR A 57 -6.83 -2.38 -13.42
N VAL A 58 -8.00 -2.99 -13.22
CA VAL A 58 -9.18 -2.83 -14.08
C VAL A 58 -10.32 -2.31 -13.21
N GLY A 59 -11.00 -1.26 -13.68
CA GLY A 59 -12.09 -0.60 -12.95
C GLY A 59 -13.36 -0.45 -13.79
N TYR A 60 -14.52 -0.48 -13.13
CA TYR A 60 -15.82 -0.18 -13.71
C TYR A 60 -16.80 0.28 -12.64
N LYS A 61 -17.36 1.47 -12.79
CA LYS A 61 -18.42 2.04 -11.90
C LYS A 61 -18.07 1.96 -10.41
N GLY A 62 -16.84 2.31 -10.05
CA GLY A 62 -16.35 2.28 -8.69
C GLY A 62 -15.82 0.91 -8.23
N LEU A 63 -16.16 -0.19 -8.89
CA LEU A 63 -15.54 -1.49 -8.67
C LEU A 63 -14.16 -1.52 -9.31
N SER A 64 -13.21 -2.18 -8.67
CA SER A 64 -11.86 -2.40 -9.20
C SER A 64 -11.33 -3.78 -8.84
N LEU A 65 -10.54 -4.33 -9.73
CA LEU A 65 -9.73 -5.53 -9.50
C LEU A 65 -8.29 -5.17 -9.85
N GLY A 66 -7.41 -5.29 -8.86
CA GLY A 66 -5.99 -4.99 -9.00
C GLY A 66 -5.12 -6.20 -8.70
N ALA A 67 -3.98 -6.27 -9.38
CA ALA A 67 -2.86 -7.12 -9.01
C ALA A 67 -1.63 -6.25 -8.85
N TRP A 68 -0.86 -6.49 -7.79
CA TRP A 68 0.39 -5.83 -7.49
C TRP A 68 1.43 -6.86 -7.08
N GLY A 69 2.70 -6.56 -7.23
CA GLY A 69 3.76 -7.41 -6.75
C GLY A 69 5.01 -6.64 -6.40
N SER A 70 5.91 -7.26 -5.64
CA SER A 70 7.25 -6.74 -5.36
C SER A 70 8.30 -7.81 -5.61
N VAL A 71 9.31 -7.45 -6.39
CA VAL A 71 10.46 -8.30 -6.66
C VAL A 71 11.72 -7.53 -6.31
N GLY A 72 12.34 -7.91 -5.20
CA GLY A 72 13.62 -7.34 -4.79
C GLY A 72 14.76 -7.76 -5.73
N LEU A 73 15.79 -6.93 -5.84
CA LEU A 73 16.98 -7.23 -6.64
C LEU A 73 17.96 -8.13 -5.87
N ASP A 74 17.93 -8.13 -4.55
CA ASP A 74 18.66 -9.12 -3.77
C ASP A 74 17.89 -10.43 -3.71
N LYS A 75 18.61 -11.55 -3.80
CA LYS A 75 18.01 -12.89 -3.67
C LYS A 75 17.40 -13.15 -2.29
N GLU A 76 17.82 -12.35 -1.28
CA GLU A 76 17.35 -12.43 0.11
C GLU A 76 16.09 -11.59 0.37
N ASP A 77 15.71 -10.74 -0.59
CA ASP A 77 14.47 -9.97 -0.50
C ASP A 77 13.23 -10.85 -0.60
N ASN A 78 12.18 -10.43 0.06
CA ASN A 78 10.86 -11.05 -0.06
C ASN A 78 10.33 -10.93 -1.49
N LYS A 79 9.52 -11.91 -1.89
CA LYS A 79 8.69 -11.84 -3.08
C LYS A 79 7.24 -11.69 -2.65
N GLU A 80 6.54 -10.76 -3.27
CA GLU A 80 5.14 -10.49 -2.92
C GLU A 80 4.26 -10.41 -4.16
N PHE A 81 3.05 -10.94 -4.05
CA PHE A 81 2.03 -10.84 -5.06
C PHE A 81 0.66 -10.72 -4.39
N ASP A 82 -0.03 -9.62 -4.67
CA ASP A 82 -1.28 -9.25 -4.05
C ASP A 82 -2.41 -9.16 -5.07
N LEU A 83 -3.59 -9.60 -4.66
CA LEU A 83 -4.82 -9.40 -5.41
C LEU A 83 -5.80 -8.59 -4.56
N THR A 84 -6.32 -7.51 -5.13
CA THR A 84 -7.26 -6.63 -4.42
C THR A 84 -8.55 -6.46 -5.20
N LEU A 85 -9.67 -6.73 -4.55
CA LEU A 85 -11.01 -6.35 -5.01
C LEU A 85 -11.46 -5.13 -4.20
N GLY A 86 -11.81 -4.04 -4.88
CA GLY A 86 -12.18 -2.79 -4.25
C GLY A 86 -13.45 -2.17 -4.78
N TYR A 87 -14.04 -1.28 -3.98
CA TYR A 87 -15.13 -0.40 -4.35
C TYR A 87 -14.92 0.99 -3.77
N SER A 88 -15.15 2.02 -4.58
CA SER A 88 -15.09 3.40 -4.12
C SER A 88 -16.22 4.24 -4.70
N THR A 89 -16.75 5.17 -3.89
CA THR A 89 -17.78 6.12 -4.32
C THR A 89 -17.86 7.29 -3.34
N GLY A 90 -17.87 8.54 -3.83
CA GLY A 90 -18.15 9.74 -3.03
C GLY A 90 -17.26 9.91 -1.78
N GLY A 91 -15.98 9.59 -1.88
CA GLY A 91 -15.02 9.60 -0.76
C GLY A 91 -14.97 8.30 0.04
N PHE A 92 -16.00 7.46 0.00
CA PHE A 92 -16.00 6.15 0.64
C PHE A 92 -15.16 5.15 -0.16
N SER A 93 -14.44 4.27 0.53
CA SER A 93 -13.72 3.13 -0.05
C SER A 93 -13.86 1.89 0.82
N ALA A 94 -13.92 0.74 0.18
CA ALA A 94 -13.79 -0.56 0.84
C ALA A 94 -13.05 -1.53 -0.07
N SER A 95 -12.25 -2.42 0.50
CA SER A 95 -11.54 -3.45 -0.27
C SER A 95 -11.29 -4.72 0.53
N VAL A 96 -10.99 -5.78 -0.20
CA VAL A 96 -10.41 -7.01 0.32
C VAL A 96 -9.15 -7.29 -0.48
N THR A 97 -8.05 -7.51 0.22
CA THR A 97 -6.75 -7.86 -0.36
C THR A 97 -6.31 -9.23 0.11
N ASP A 98 -5.85 -10.03 -0.83
CA ASP A 98 -5.13 -11.29 -0.61
C ASP A 98 -3.64 -10.99 -0.80
N TYR A 99 -2.89 -10.92 0.30
CA TYR A 99 -1.44 -10.78 0.31
C TYR A 99 -0.79 -12.16 0.28
N TRP A 100 0.10 -12.39 -0.67
CA TRP A 100 0.99 -13.53 -0.68
C TRP A 100 2.43 -13.03 -0.65
N SER A 101 3.02 -13.01 0.54
CA SER A 101 4.41 -12.61 0.74
C SER A 101 5.25 -13.83 1.10
N LEU A 102 6.30 -14.08 0.34
CA LEU A 102 7.20 -15.21 0.51
C LEU A 102 8.57 -14.70 1.00
N PRO A 103 8.88 -14.81 2.30
CA PRO A 103 10.18 -14.49 2.84
C PRO A 103 11.30 -15.34 2.25
N TYR A 104 12.51 -14.83 2.24
CA TYR A 104 13.68 -15.57 1.79
C TYR A 104 13.82 -16.92 2.52
N GLN A 105 14.08 -17.97 1.75
CA GLN A 105 14.16 -19.37 2.22
C GLN A 105 12.88 -19.94 2.83
N ALA A 106 11.78 -19.21 2.90
CA ALA A 106 10.51 -19.79 3.28
C ALA A 106 9.96 -20.68 2.16
N GLU A 107 9.28 -21.74 2.57
CA GLU A 107 8.53 -22.58 1.64
C GLU A 107 7.07 -22.11 1.61
N GLY A 108 6.57 -21.76 0.44
CA GLY A 108 5.19 -21.34 0.27
C GLY A 108 4.73 -21.59 -1.17
N LYS A 109 3.51 -22.13 -1.31
CA LYS A 109 2.87 -22.30 -2.61
C LYS A 109 1.74 -21.32 -2.75
N TYR A 110 1.69 -20.59 -3.85
CA TYR A 110 0.63 -19.60 -4.08
C TYR A 110 -0.79 -20.19 -3.96
N PHE A 111 -1.04 -21.39 -4.48
CA PHE A 111 -2.37 -22.03 -4.41
C PHE A 111 -2.61 -22.85 -3.13
N GLN A 112 -1.91 -22.56 -2.05
CA GLN A 112 -2.11 -23.22 -0.76
C GLN A 112 -2.99 -22.36 0.16
N TYR A 113 -4.30 -22.60 0.11
CA TYR A 113 -5.30 -21.86 0.92
C TYR A 113 -5.82 -22.65 2.13
N GLU A 114 -5.19 -23.79 2.46
CA GLU A 114 -5.58 -24.61 3.61
C GLU A 114 -5.34 -23.83 4.92
N ALA A 115 -6.33 -23.81 5.80
CA ALA A 115 -6.23 -23.15 7.10
C ALA A 115 -5.04 -23.67 7.89
N HIS A 116 -4.31 -22.78 8.57
CA HIS A 116 -3.09 -23.02 9.34
C HIS A 116 -1.86 -23.51 8.54
N LYS A 117 -1.95 -23.57 7.21
CA LYS A 117 -0.82 -23.88 6.32
C LYS A 117 -0.55 -22.79 5.29
N THR A 118 -1.55 -21.98 5.02
CA THR A 118 -1.41 -20.86 4.09
C THR A 118 -0.50 -19.78 4.66
N ILE A 119 0.29 -19.16 3.79
CA ILE A 119 1.03 -17.93 4.06
C ILE A 119 0.28 -16.69 3.56
N HIS A 120 -0.89 -16.88 2.92
CA HIS A 120 -1.73 -15.77 2.52
C HIS A 120 -2.29 -15.04 3.74
N VAL A 121 -2.39 -13.72 3.63
CA VAL A 121 -3.08 -12.87 4.60
C VAL A 121 -4.24 -12.19 3.88
N PHE A 122 -5.45 -12.31 4.42
CA PHE A 122 -6.63 -11.64 3.87
C PHE A 122 -7.01 -10.46 4.74
N GLU A 123 -6.90 -9.27 4.15
CA GLU A 123 -7.20 -8.01 4.84
C GLU A 123 -8.46 -7.37 4.25
N ALA A 124 -9.34 -6.89 5.13
CA ALA A 124 -10.44 -5.99 4.77
C ALA A 124 -10.04 -4.55 5.10
N GLN A 125 -10.40 -3.62 4.21
CA GLN A 125 -10.21 -2.19 4.41
C GLN A 125 -11.55 -1.47 4.28
N VAL A 126 -11.75 -0.44 5.11
CA VAL A 126 -12.79 0.57 4.97
C VAL A 126 -12.18 1.94 5.19
N GLY A 127 -12.51 2.91 4.34
CA GLY A 127 -11.96 4.26 4.45
C GLY A 127 -12.92 5.34 3.99
N TYR A 128 -12.59 6.56 4.37
CA TYR A 128 -13.27 7.76 3.89
C TYR A 128 -12.30 8.92 3.67
N ASP A 129 -12.37 9.51 2.49
CA ASP A 129 -11.65 10.74 2.13
C ASP A 129 -12.57 11.94 2.32
N PHE A 130 -12.22 12.79 3.30
CA PHE A 130 -12.90 14.04 3.62
C PHE A 130 -12.38 15.23 2.78
N GLY A 131 -11.44 14.98 1.87
CA GLY A 131 -10.70 15.99 1.08
C GLY A 131 -9.41 16.43 1.78
N PRO A 132 -9.44 17.21 2.87
CA PRO A 132 -8.22 17.60 3.58
C PRO A 132 -7.50 16.43 4.28
N VAL A 133 -8.25 15.39 4.67
CA VAL A 133 -7.77 14.24 5.43
C VAL A 133 -8.50 12.99 4.97
N ALA A 134 -7.79 11.90 4.79
CA ALA A 134 -8.34 10.56 4.59
C ALA A 134 -8.09 9.71 5.85
N VAL A 135 -9.07 8.89 6.20
CA VAL A 135 -8.99 7.94 7.32
C VAL A 135 -9.30 6.55 6.80
N ASN A 136 -8.44 5.59 7.11
CA ASN A 136 -8.59 4.20 6.70
C ASN A 136 -8.42 3.26 7.90
N TRP A 137 -9.22 2.22 7.93
CA TRP A 137 -9.13 1.11 8.85
C TRP A 137 -8.91 -0.19 8.06
N TYR A 138 -7.96 -0.98 8.51
CA TYR A 138 -7.58 -2.27 7.93
C TYR A 138 -7.65 -3.34 9.01
N THR A 139 -8.07 -4.56 8.64
CA THR A 139 -8.11 -5.70 9.56
C THR A 139 -7.81 -7.00 8.81
N ASN A 140 -6.83 -7.75 9.28
CA ASN A 140 -6.59 -9.12 8.83
C ASN A 140 -7.66 -10.05 9.39
N PHE A 141 -8.50 -10.59 8.53
CA PHE A 141 -9.64 -11.42 8.97
C PHE A 141 -9.43 -12.92 8.75
N ALA A 142 -8.46 -13.30 7.89
CA ALA A 142 -8.15 -14.71 7.60
C ALA A 142 -6.68 -14.88 7.19
N GLY A 143 -6.22 -16.13 7.11
CA GLY A 143 -4.87 -16.50 6.66
C GLY A 143 -3.82 -16.44 7.78
N ALA A 144 -2.58 -16.15 7.43
CA ALA A 144 -1.43 -16.08 8.32
C ALA A 144 -1.36 -14.72 9.01
N ASP A 145 -2.18 -14.52 10.03
CA ASP A 145 -2.20 -13.29 10.83
C ASP A 145 -1.20 -13.36 12.00
N GLY A 146 -0.93 -12.21 12.61
CA GLY A 146 -0.20 -12.11 13.86
C GLY A 146 -0.98 -12.64 15.05
N SER A 147 -0.29 -12.76 16.19
CA SER A 147 -0.88 -13.18 17.47
C SER A 147 -1.03 -11.98 18.41
N ASN A 148 -2.01 -12.07 19.32
CA ASN A 148 -2.15 -11.19 20.48
C ASN A 148 -1.28 -11.67 21.65
N ASP A 149 -1.36 -11.00 22.80
CA ASP A 149 -0.58 -11.34 23.99
C ASP A 149 -0.91 -12.71 24.57
N ASP A 150 -2.11 -13.25 24.29
CA ASP A 150 -2.54 -14.58 24.74
C ASP A 150 -2.10 -15.69 23.77
N GLY A 151 -1.49 -15.33 22.63
CA GLY A 151 -1.07 -16.24 21.56
C GLY A 151 -2.19 -16.63 20.60
N ASP A 152 -3.37 -16.03 20.75
CA ASP A 152 -4.49 -16.22 19.83
C ASP A 152 -4.35 -15.32 18.59
N ARG A 153 -5.13 -15.60 17.53
CA ARG A 153 -5.20 -14.72 16.35
C ARG A 153 -5.52 -13.28 16.75
N ALA A 154 -4.67 -12.34 16.37
CA ALA A 154 -4.81 -10.95 16.75
C ALA A 154 -5.92 -10.20 16.01
N TYR A 155 -6.37 -10.68 14.83
CA TYR A 155 -7.13 -9.87 13.89
C TYR A 155 -6.43 -8.53 13.68
N SER A 156 -5.15 -8.62 13.34
CA SER A 156 -4.21 -7.50 13.26
C SER A 156 -4.83 -6.35 12.49
N SER A 157 -4.94 -5.20 13.16
CA SER A 157 -5.61 -4.04 12.59
C SER A 157 -4.69 -2.84 12.55
N TYR A 158 -4.90 -1.99 11.55
CA TYR A 158 -4.14 -0.79 11.33
C TYR A 158 -5.06 0.37 11.00
N ILE A 159 -4.86 1.49 11.66
CA ILE A 159 -5.54 2.75 11.38
C ILE A 159 -4.53 3.66 10.71
N ASN A 160 -4.90 4.26 9.58
CA ASN A 160 -4.11 5.26 8.90
C ASN A 160 -4.89 6.57 8.77
N ILE A 161 -4.25 7.67 9.09
CA ILE A 161 -4.73 9.03 8.82
C ILE A 161 -3.70 9.68 7.91
N ALA A 162 -4.13 10.20 6.77
CA ALA A 162 -3.25 10.83 5.80
C ALA A 162 -3.80 12.19 5.35
N ALA A 163 -2.92 13.16 5.16
CA ALA A 163 -3.25 14.50 4.72
C ALA A 163 -2.35 14.93 3.55
N PRO A 164 -2.90 15.16 2.35
CA PRO A 164 -2.16 15.74 1.23
C PRO A 164 -2.04 17.26 1.40
N PHE A 165 -0.91 17.83 0.97
CA PHE A 165 -0.69 19.27 0.92
C PHE A 165 0.35 19.63 -0.15
N LYS A 166 0.46 20.94 -0.46
CA LYS A 166 1.45 21.45 -1.43
C LYS A 166 2.40 22.40 -0.74
N LEU A 167 3.70 22.20 -0.93
CA LEU A 167 4.74 23.07 -0.39
C LEU A 167 5.96 23.10 -1.31
N GLY A 168 6.47 24.30 -1.62
CA GLY A 168 7.72 24.47 -2.37
C GLY A 168 7.68 23.91 -3.80
N GLY A 169 6.48 23.85 -4.42
CA GLY A 169 6.30 23.30 -5.77
C GLY A 169 6.35 21.77 -5.83
N LEU A 170 6.23 21.11 -4.70
CA LEU A 170 6.09 19.66 -4.55
C LEU A 170 4.70 19.32 -4.04
N ASP A 171 4.24 18.13 -4.37
CA ASP A 171 3.08 17.48 -3.74
C ASP A 171 3.57 16.68 -2.54
N TRP A 172 2.91 16.88 -1.39
CA TRP A 172 3.26 16.23 -0.13
C TRP A 172 2.09 15.42 0.41
N LYS A 173 2.43 14.35 1.13
CA LYS A 173 1.50 13.57 1.94
C LYS A 173 2.12 13.32 3.30
N ALA A 174 1.47 13.77 4.38
CA ALA A 174 1.80 13.37 5.74
C ALA A 174 0.86 12.24 6.16
N GLU A 175 1.36 11.27 6.90
CA GLU A 175 0.56 10.15 7.39
C GLU A 175 0.97 9.74 8.81
N ILE A 176 -0.01 9.27 9.56
CA ILE A 176 0.18 8.61 10.85
C ILE A 176 -0.56 7.28 10.84
N GLY A 177 0.07 6.24 11.36
CA GLY A 177 -0.49 4.92 11.44
C GLY A 177 -0.28 4.28 12.80
N ALA A 178 -1.29 3.53 13.24
CA ALA A 178 -1.28 2.88 14.55
C ALA A 178 -1.98 1.53 14.51
N THR A 179 -1.54 0.60 15.33
CA THR A 179 -2.30 -0.61 15.69
C THR A 179 -3.15 -0.31 16.92
N PRO A 180 -4.48 -0.65 16.90
CA PRO A 180 -5.38 -0.34 18.01
C PRO A 180 -5.25 -1.30 19.21
N TRP A 181 -4.63 -2.47 19.04
CA TRP A 181 -4.42 -3.49 20.05
C TRP A 181 -3.16 -4.32 19.76
N ALA A 182 -2.78 -5.18 20.71
CA ALA A 182 -1.61 -6.05 20.61
C ALA A 182 -1.67 -6.95 19.37
N THR A 183 -0.60 -6.95 18.60
CA THR A 183 -0.41 -7.82 17.44
C THR A 183 1.05 -7.93 17.06
N THR A 184 1.53 -9.14 16.86
CA THR A 184 2.88 -9.39 16.33
C THR A 184 3.02 -9.12 14.82
N PHE A 185 1.94 -8.75 14.14
CA PHE A 185 1.95 -8.46 12.70
C PHE A 185 2.58 -7.09 12.37
N TYR A 186 2.33 -6.08 13.22
CA TYR A 186 2.83 -4.71 12.98
C TYR A 186 3.89 -4.27 14.00
N THR A 187 3.85 -4.81 15.22
CA THR A 187 4.71 -4.36 16.33
C THR A 187 4.64 -5.36 17.48
N ASP A 188 5.69 -5.37 18.31
CA ASP A 188 5.73 -6.17 19.56
C ASP A 188 5.10 -5.43 20.76
N ALA A 189 4.39 -4.33 20.55
CA ALA A 189 3.75 -3.58 21.63
C ALA A 189 2.50 -4.29 22.16
N ASN A 190 2.34 -4.27 23.49
CA ASN A 190 1.22 -4.90 24.19
C ASN A 190 0.01 -3.96 24.22
N GLY A 191 -0.62 -3.70 23.07
CA GLY A 191 -1.80 -2.85 22.96
C GLY A 191 -1.71 -1.79 21.87
N PHE A 192 -2.36 -0.65 22.11
CA PHE A 192 -2.30 0.47 21.15
C PHE A 192 -0.87 0.96 20.98
N ALA A 193 -0.43 1.06 19.72
CA ALA A 193 0.88 1.62 19.40
C ALA A 193 0.84 2.40 18.09
N VAL A 194 1.46 3.59 18.09
CA VAL A 194 1.78 4.28 16.84
C VAL A 194 3.01 3.61 16.24
N CYS A 195 2.86 3.07 15.04
CA CYS A 195 3.92 2.34 14.35
C CYS A 195 4.34 2.97 13.03
N ASN A 196 3.75 4.11 12.64
CA ASN A 196 4.16 4.83 11.44
C ASN A 196 3.89 6.33 11.56
N PHE A 197 4.93 7.14 11.35
CA PHE A 197 4.83 8.54 10.98
C PHE A 197 5.55 8.71 9.64
N GLY A 198 4.81 9.06 8.60
CA GLY A 198 5.37 9.17 7.25
C GLY A 198 5.19 10.57 6.67
N VAL A 199 6.18 11.02 5.92
CA VAL A 199 6.08 12.19 5.04
C VAL A 199 6.65 11.81 3.68
N THR A 200 5.82 11.96 2.64
CA THR A 200 6.22 11.70 1.25
C THR A 200 6.17 13.00 0.46
N ALA A 201 7.24 13.31 -0.25
CA ALA A 201 7.30 14.39 -1.24
C ALA A 201 7.33 13.77 -2.63
N SER A 202 6.58 14.34 -3.58
CA SER A 202 6.56 13.88 -4.96
C SER A 202 6.58 15.01 -5.96
N LYS A 203 7.08 14.69 -7.15
CA LYS A 203 7.16 15.63 -8.27
C LYS A 203 7.16 14.89 -9.60
N ASP A 204 6.40 15.43 -10.52
CA ASP A 204 6.48 15.06 -11.93
C ASP A 204 7.71 15.70 -12.57
N ILE A 205 8.65 14.88 -13.03
CA ILE A 205 9.86 15.31 -13.75
C ILE A 205 9.57 15.23 -15.24
N LYS A 206 9.48 16.38 -15.91
CA LYS A 206 9.34 16.42 -17.35
C LYS A 206 10.67 16.02 -18.00
N VAL A 207 10.72 14.83 -18.60
CA VAL A 207 11.91 14.31 -19.29
C VAL A 207 11.92 14.74 -20.76
N THR A 208 10.75 14.66 -21.43
CA THR A 208 10.54 15.16 -22.80
C THR A 208 9.18 15.89 -22.88
N ASP A 209 8.82 16.43 -24.04
CA ASP A 209 7.50 17.04 -24.22
C ASP A 209 6.34 16.04 -24.16
N SER A 210 6.61 14.76 -24.38
CA SER A 210 5.63 13.67 -24.37
C SER A 210 5.78 12.68 -23.20
N PHE A 211 6.86 12.79 -22.41
CA PHE A 211 7.14 11.88 -21.31
C PHE A 211 7.47 12.62 -20.02
N THR A 212 6.74 12.28 -18.98
CA THR A 212 6.92 12.77 -17.60
C THR A 212 7.17 11.56 -16.71
N LEU A 213 8.17 11.66 -15.86
CA LEU A 213 8.56 10.63 -14.90
C LEU A 213 8.23 11.12 -13.48
N PRO A 214 7.20 10.57 -12.82
CA PRO A 214 6.95 10.83 -11.42
C PRO A 214 8.07 10.29 -10.55
N ALA A 215 8.56 11.12 -9.62
CA ALA A 215 9.55 10.75 -8.63
C ALA A 215 9.04 11.08 -7.24
N PHE A 216 9.43 10.29 -6.25
CA PHE A 216 9.07 10.53 -4.86
C PHE A 216 10.21 10.22 -3.90
N ALA A 217 10.13 10.81 -2.71
CA ALA A 217 10.94 10.45 -1.56
C ALA A 217 10.03 10.39 -0.31
N LYS A 218 10.18 9.33 0.46
CA LYS A 218 9.46 9.09 1.71
C LYS A 218 10.45 9.01 2.87
N LEU A 219 10.15 9.73 3.94
CA LEU A 219 10.77 9.56 5.25
C LEU A 219 9.70 9.01 6.20
N SER A 220 9.99 7.93 6.89
CA SER A 220 9.07 7.38 7.88
C SER A 220 9.78 6.96 9.17
N PHE A 221 9.04 7.02 10.27
CA PHE A 221 9.47 6.64 11.60
C PHE A 221 8.49 5.63 12.17
N ASN A 222 9.01 4.56 12.74
CA ASN A 222 8.24 3.66 13.56
C ASN A 222 8.64 3.84 15.04
N PRO A 223 7.83 4.54 15.87
CA PRO A 223 8.16 4.75 17.27
C PRO A 223 8.17 3.46 18.08
N ALA A 224 7.36 2.47 17.70
CA ALA A 224 7.26 1.21 18.44
C ALA A 224 8.50 0.32 18.27
N SER A 225 9.17 0.38 17.11
CA SER A 225 10.43 -0.33 16.84
C SER A 225 11.67 0.55 16.88
N GLU A 226 11.50 1.88 17.19
CA GLU A 226 12.58 2.88 17.16
C GLU A 226 13.31 2.95 15.80
N SER A 227 12.60 2.65 14.70
CA SER A 227 13.17 2.55 13.37
C SER A 227 12.86 3.78 12.51
N THR A 228 13.75 4.07 11.58
CA THR A 228 13.61 5.16 10.61
C THR A 228 13.94 4.66 9.23
N TYR A 229 13.12 5.03 8.25
CA TYR A 229 13.27 4.60 6.86
C TYR A 229 13.30 5.80 5.93
N PHE A 230 14.16 5.73 4.94
CA PHE A 230 14.20 6.68 3.84
C PHE A 230 14.12 5.91 2.52
N VAL A 231 13.05 6.16 1.77
CA VAL A 231 12.78 5.51 0.49
C VAL A 231 12.64 6.57 -0.59
N PHE A 232 13.25 6.35 -1.73
CA PHE A 232 12.98 7.12 -2.94
C PHE A 232 12.58 6.17 -4.07
N GLY A 233 11.77 6.68 -5.01
CA GLY A 233 11.29 5.86 -6.12
C GLY A 233 10.93 6.67 -7.35
N LEU A 234 10.76 5.92 -8.44
CA LEU A 234 10.33 6.40 -9.75
C LEU A 234 9.14 5.55 -10.20
N SER A 235 8.12 6.19 -10.76
CA SER A 235 6.90 5.52 -11.26
C SER A 235 6.81 5.58 -12.78
N PHE A 236 6.42 4.46 -13.42
CA PHE A 236 6.33 4.28 -14.87
C PHE A 236 4.94 3.89 -15.32
#